data_0b0a6f4f69f0317c1fedc3ac23c81221
#
_entry.id   0b0a6f4f69f0317c1fedc3ac23c81221
#
_cell.length_a   1.000
_cell.length_b   1.000
_cell.length_c   1.000
_cell.angle_alpha   90.00
_cell.angle_beta   90.00
_cell.angle_gamma   90.00
#
_symmetry.space_group_name_H-M   'P 1'
#
loop_
_entity.id
_entity.type
_entity.pdbx_description
1 polymer ?
#
loop_
_entity_poly.entity_id
_entity_poly.type
_entity_poly.pdbx_seq_one_letter_code
_entity_poly.pdbx_strand_id
1 'polypeptide(L)'
;MNAYIKFLNESVGIPKPTDATAHALFELICLHDGLGHPMPVTAAMNQPQIASPATLHRKMDDLLLLGLIRHEHEGKNRRTKYLKMSIAGRLYTVLMSQAMERVTQ
;
A
#
# COMPACT_ATOMS: atom_id res chain seq x y z
N MET A 1 5.08 -2.46 -24.17
CA MET A 1 4.78 -2.58 -22.74
C MET A 1 4.82 -1.25 -22.00
N ASN A 2 5.85 -0.44 -22.22
CA ASN A 2 5.89 0.89 -21.58
C ASN A 2 4.67 1.73 -21.93
N ALA A 3 4.29 1.74 -23.21
CA ALA A 3 3.13 2.51 -23.65
C ALA A 3 1.83 1.97 -23.04
N TYR A 4 1.73 0.67 -22.83
CA TYR A 4 0.57 0.06 -22.22
C TYR A 4 0.45 0.43 -20.75
N ILE A 5 1.55 0.35 -20.00
CA ILE A 5 1.55 0.71 -18.57
C ILE A 5 1.24 2.19 -18.42
N LYS A 6 1.87 3.04 -19.24
CA LYS A 6 1.62 4.47 -19.22
C LYS A 6 0.15 4.78 -19.53
N PHE A 7 -0.40 4.10 -20.54
CA PHE A 7 -1.80 4.25 -20.89
C PHE A 7 -2.72 3.90 -19.73
N LEU A 8 -2.46 2.78 -19.05
CA LEU A 8 -3.26 2.38 -17.88
C LEU A 8 -3.20 3.42 -16.79
N ASN A 9 -1.99 3.91 -16.46
CA ASN A 9 -1.83 4.91 -15.41
C ASN A 9 -2.56 6.20 -15.73
N GLU A 10 -2.48 6.66 -16.97
CA GLU A 10 -3.08 7.92 -17.37
C GLU A 10 -4.58 7.79 -17.60
N SER A 11 -5.02 6.67 -18.21
CA SER A 11 -6.43 6.49 -18.58
C SER A 11 -7.29 6.03 -17.42
N VAL A 12 -6.79 5.14 -16.58
CA VAL A 12 -7.53 4.58 -15.45
C VAL A 12 -7.36 5.44 -14.20
N GLY A 13 -6.33 6.28 -14.17
CA GLY A 13 -6.08 7.13 -13.03
C GLY A 13 -5.70 6.35 -11.78
N ILE A 14 -4.84 5.34 -11.93
CA ILE A 14 -4.43 4.52 -10.80
C ILE A 14 -3.68 5.40 -9.79
N PRO A 15 -4.15 5.47 -8.54
CA PRO A 15 -3.51 6.30 -7.53
C PRO A 15 -2.14 5.74 -7.15
N LYS A 16 -1.29 6.60 -6.61
CA LYS A 16 0.03 6.22 -6.11
C LYS A 16 0.28 6.91 -4.78
N PRO A 17 1.16 6.35 -3.92
CA PRO A 17 1.51 7.02 -2.67
C PRO A 17 2.06 8.42 -2.90
N THR A 18 1.75 9.34 -1.99
CA THR A 18 2.03 10.76 -2.16
C THR A 18 3.50 11.13 -1.99
N ASP A 19 4.24 10.38 -1.18
CA ASP A 19 5.65 10.65 -0.92
C ASP A 19 6.38 9.37 -0.52
N ALA A 20 7.69 9.50 -0.26
CA ALA A 20 8.54 8.35 0.07
C ALA A 20 8.11 7.65 1.36
N THR A 21 7.65 8.41 2.36
CA THR A 21 7.20 7.82 3.63
C THR A 21 5.92 7.00 3.43
N ALA A 22 4.95 7.56 2.70
CA ALA A 22 3.72 6.84 2.36
C ALA A 22 4.03 5.59 1.54
N HIS A 23 4.98 5.68 0.61
CA HIS A 23 5.40 4.56 -0.22
C HIS A 23 6.02 3.45 0.63
N ALA A 24 6.91 3.80 1.56
CA ALA A 24 7.53 2.82 2.45
C ALA A 24 6.48 2.10 3.32
N LEU A 25 5.52 2.84 3.86
CA LEU A 25 4.44 2.25 4.64
C LEU A 25 3.58 1.33 3.77
N PHE A 26 3.24 1.78 2.57
CA PHE A 26 2.46 0.99 1.63
C PHE A 26 3.17 -0.32 1.28
N GLU A 27 4.47 -0.28 0.99
CA GLU A 27 5.26 -1.48 0.69
C GLU A 27 5.24 -2.47 1.85
N LEU A 28 5.38 -1.97 3.08
CA LEU A 28 5.36 -2.82 4.26
C LEU A 28 4.01 -3.50 4.43
N ILE A 29 2.93 -2.75 4.25
CA ILE A 29 1.56 -3.31 4.32
C ILE A 29 1.37 -4.38 3.25
N CYS A 30 1.81 -4.11 2.03
CA CYS A 30 1.69 -5.05 0.92
C CYS A 30 2.49 -6.34 1.16
N LEU A 31 3.69 -6.19 1.71
CA LEU A 31 4.52 -7.35 2.01
C LEU A 31 3.84 -8.28 3.00
N HIS A 32 3.35 -7.75 4.10
CA HIS A 32 2.69 -8.57 5.12
C HIS A 32 1.39 -9.18 4.63
N ASP A 33 0.59 -8.41 3.91
CA ASP A 33 -0.65 -8.93 3.33
C ASP A 33 -0.36 -10.04 2.32
N GLY A 34 0.64 -9.83 1.47
CA GLY A 34 1.03 -10.82 0.47
C GLY A 34 1.55 -12.12 1.06
N LEU A 35 2.14 -12.06 2.26
CA LEU A 35 2.63 -13.24 2.97
C LEU A 35 1.51 -13.94 3.76
N GLY A 36 0.28 -13.44 3.73
CA GLY A 36 -0.83 -14.03 4.45
C GLY A 36 -0.90 -13.61 5.93
N HIS A 37 -0.13 -12.61 6.32
CA HIS A 37 -0.07 -12.11 7.69
C HIS A 37 -0.28 -10.60 7.71
N PRO A 38 -1.48 -10.11 7.37
CA PRO A 38 -1.71 -8.67 7.32
C PRO A 38 -1.43 -8.01 8.66
N MET A 39 -0.89 -6.81 8.62
CA MET A 39 -0.52 -6.09 9.84
C MET A 39 -1.73 -5.47 10.51
N PRO A 40 -1.87 -5.62 11.84
CA PRO A 40 -2.84 -4.79 12.55
C PRO A 40 -2.38 -3.33 12.51
N VAL A 41 -3.33 -2.42 12.61
CA VAL A 41 -3.04 -0.98 12.57
C VAL A 41 -2.01 -0.60 13.62
N THR A 42 -2.11 -1.15 14.84
CA THR A 42 -1.18 -0.84 15.91
C THR A 42 0.27 -1.19 15.55
N ALA A 43 0.47 -2.33 14.89
CA ALA A 43 1.81 -2.72 14.44
C ALA A 43 2.32 -1.82 13.34
N ALA A 44 1.45 -1.47 12.40
CA ALA A 44 1.82 -0.58 11.29
C ALA A 44 2.19 0.82 11.78
N MET A 45 1.58 1.29 12.87
CA MET A 45 1.87 2.60 13.44
C MET A 45 3.12 2.59 14.33
N ASN A 46 3.72 1.45 14.55
CA ASN A 46 4.93 1.31 15.39
C ASN A 46 6.11 0.86 14.52
N GLN A 47 6.52 1.73 13.60
CA GLN A 47 7.62 1.48 12.67
C GLN A 47 8.60 2.66 12.74
N PRO A 48 9.39 2.76 13.82
CA PRO A 48 10.25 3.93 14.04
C PRO A 48 11.31 4.13 12.95
N GLN A 49 11.69 3.06 12.26
CA GLN A 49 12.62 3.15 11.14
C GLN A 49 12.04 3.88 9.93
N ILE A 50 10.71 3.97 9.85
CA ILE A 50 10.04 4.69 8.76
C ILE A 50 9.72 6.12 9.20
N ALA A 51 8.99 6.29 10.30
CA ALA A 51 8.58 7.60 10.78
C ALA A 51 7.98 7.50 12.19
N SER A 52 7.65 8.65 12.77
CA SER A 52 6.96 8.72 14.06
C SER A 52 5.53 8.19 13.92
N PRO A 53 4.90 7.74 15.03
CA PRO A 53 3.52 7.27 14.98
C PRO A 53 2.55 8.29 14.41
N ALA A 54 2.69 9.57 14.75
CA ALA A 54 1.82 10.61 14.24
C ALA A 54 1.93 10.75 12.73
N THR A 55 3.15 10.69 12.20
CA THR A 55 3.37 10.73 10.76
C THR A 55 2.82 9.49 10.08
N LEU A 56 3.05 8.31 10.68
CA LEU A 56 2.54 7.05 10.12
C LEU A 56 1.01 7.06 10.06
N HIS A 57 0.33 7.59 11.09
CA HIS A 57 -1.13 7.73 11.06
C HIS A 57 -1.60 8.59 9.89
N ARG A 58 -0.93 9.72 9.66
CA ARG A 58 -1.30 10.60 8.53
C ARG A 58 -1.10 9.90 7.19
N LYS A 59 0.01 9.17 7.05
CA LYS A 59 0.29 8.47 5.79
C LYS A 59 -0.65 7.29 5.58
N MET A 60 -1.04 6.60 6.64
CA MET A 60 -2.06 5.56 6.56
C MET A 60 -3.38 6.15 6.09
N ASP A 61 -3.80 7.27 6.67
CA ASP A 61 -5.03 7.95 6.27
C ASP A 61 -4.97 8.36 4.79
N ASP A 62 -3.82 8.87 4.35
CA ASP A 62 -3.63 9.23 2.94
C ASP A 62 -3.80 8.00 2.03
N LEU A 63 -3.21 6.87 2.41
CA LEU A 63 -3.31 5.64 1.63
C LEU A 63 -4.74 5.11 1.59
N LEU A 64 -5.47 5.22 2.71
CA LEU A 64 -6.89 4.85 2.76
C LEU A 64 -7.71 5.77 1.86
N LEU A 65 -7.45 7.05 1.92
CA LEU A 65 -8.17 8.04 1.13
C LEU A 65 -7.94 7.85 -0.36
N LEU A 66 -6.70 7.49 -0.74
CA LEU A 66 -6.36 7.19 -2.13
C LEU A 66 -6.96 5.86 -2.60
N GLY A 67 -7.46 5.04 -1.67
CA GLY A 67 -8.03 3.75 -2.02
C GLY A 67 -7.00 2.66 -2.31
N LEU A 68 -5.74 2.85 -1.86
CA LEU A 68 -4.67 1.87 -2.09
C LEU A 68 -4.68 0.76 -1.06
N ILE A 69 -5.18 1.02 0.13
CA ILE A 69 -5.29 0.05 1.21
C ILE A 69 -6.71 0.11 1.78
N ARG A 70 -7.05 -0.90 2.57
CA ARG A 70 -8.34 -0.96 3.25
C ARG A 70 -8.17 -1.55 4.62
N HIS A 71 -9.13 -1.25 5.51
CA HIS A 71 -9.24 -1.89 6.81
C HIS A 71 -10.09 -3.15 6.70
N GLU A 72 -9.75 -4.17 7.48
CA GLU A 72 -10.55 -5.36 7.57
C GLU A 72 -10.46 -5.93 8.99
N HIS A 73 -11.59 -6.31 9.54
CA HIS A 73 -11.63 -7.04 10.81
C HIS A 73 -11.51 -8.52 10.52
N GLU A 74 -10.78 -9.25 11.36
CA GLU A 74 -10.63 -10.69 11.19
C GLU A 74 -11.67 -11.42 12.05
N GLY A 75 -12.49 -12.24 11.36
CA GLY A 75 -13.49 -13.06 12.01
C GLY A 75 -14.49 -12.24 12.84
N LYS A 76 -14.72 -12.65 14.08
CA LYS A 76 -15.65 -11.99 15.00
C LYS A 76 -14.99 -10.90 15.82
N ASN A 77 -13.66 -10.77 15.74
CA ASN A 77 -12.94 -9.78 16.53
C ASN A 77 -12.96 -8.42 15.84
N ARG A 78 -13.88 -7.55 16.30
CA ARG A 78 -14.03 -6.21 15.73
C ARG A 78 -13.13 -5.17 16.38
N ARG A 79 -12.34 -5.55 17.39
CA ARG A 79 -11.43 -4.62 18.06
C ARG A 79 -10.16 -4.40 17.29
N THR A 80 -9.71 -5.39 16.53
CA THR A 80 -8.47 -5.31 15.76
C THR A 80 -8.79 -5.08 14.29
N LYS A 81 -8.22 -4.02 13.74
CA LYS A 81 -8.29 -3.73 12.32
C LYS A 81 -6.98 -4.10 11.68
N TYR A 82 -7.05 -4.82 10.59
CA TYR A 82 -5.88 -5.21 9.80
C TYR A 82 -5.82 -4.41 8.53
N LEU A 83 -4.61 -4.09 8.08
CA LEU A 83 -4.39 -3.32 6.87
C LEU A 83 -4.09 -4.28 5.72
N LYS A 84 -4.85 -4.17 4.65
CA LYS A 84 -4.70 -5.00 3.46
C LYS A 84 -4.66 -4.13 2.21
N MET A 85 -4.05 -4.67 1.16
CA MET A 85 -4.11 -4.03 -0.15
C MET A 85 -5.54 -4.03 -0.67
N SER A 86 -5.94 -2.91 -1.27
CA SER A 86 -7.14 -2.86 -2.09
C SER A 86 -6.83 -3.46 -3.47
N ILE A 87 -7.86 -3.55 -4.32
CA ILE A 87 -7.66 -3.95 -5.71
C ILE A 87 -6.75 -2.95 -6.42
N ALA A 88 -6.96 -1.64 -6.18
CA ALA A 88 -6.12 -0.60 -6.76
C ALA A 88 -4.67 -0.69 -6.26
N GLY A 89 -4.48 -0.98 -4.96
CA GLY A 89 -3.15 -1.16 -4.40
C GLY A 89 -2.43 -2.34 -5.01
N ARG A 90 -3.13 -3.45 -5.21
CA ARG A 90 -2.55 -4.63 -5.86
C ARG A 90 -2.15 -4.32 -7.29
N LEU A 91 -3.01 -3.62 -8.02
CA LEU A 91 -2.71 -3.23 -9.39
C LEU A 91 -1.48 -2.33 -9.45
N TYR A 92 -1.37 -1.38 -8.52
CA TYR A 92 -0.20 -0.51 -8.44
C TYR A 92 1.09 -1.33 -8.24
N THR A 93 1.08 -2.32 -7.33
CA THR A 93 2.27 -3.15 -7.10
C THR A 93 2.65 -3.94 -8.35
N VAL A 94 1.68 -4.46 -9.09
CA VAL A 94 1.95 -5.18 -10.34
C VAL A 94 2.61 -4.26 -11.35
N LEU A 95 2.09 -3.05 -11.52
CA LEU A 95 2.66 -2.09 -12.47
C LEU A 95 4.07 -1.68 -12.08
N MET A 96 4.32 -1.45 -10.80
CA MET A 96 5.66 -1.10 -10.31
C MET A 96 6.65 -2.24 -10.52
N SER A 97 6.21 -3.48 -10.27
CA SER A 97 7.02 -4.66 -10.48
C SER A 97 7.43 -4.80 -11.95
N GLN A 98 6.51 -4.60 -12.87
CA GLN A 98 6.79 -4.65 -14.29
C GLN A 98 7.76 -3.55 -14.72
N ALA A 99 7.61 -2.35 -14.18
CA ALA A 99 8.51 -1.24 -14.47
C ALA A 99 9.92 -1.55 -14.00
N MET A 100 10.07 -2.15 -12.82
CA MET A 100 11.39 -2.52 -12.29
C MET A 100 12.05 -3.61 -13.10
N GLU A 101 11.30 -4.61 -13.55
CA GLU A 101 11.83 -5.66 -14.41
C GLU A 101 12.45 -5.08 -15.69
N ARG A 102 11.83 -4.07 -16.25
CA ARG A 102 12.31 -3.43 -17.47
C ARG A 102 13.59 -2.65 -17.22
N VAL A 103 13.74 -2.05 -16.06
CA VAL A 103 14.94 -1.31 -15.72
C VAL A 103 16.15 -2.26 -15.55
N THR A 104 15.90 -3.46 -15.02
CA THR A 104 16.97 -4.43 -14.76
C THR A 104 17.33 -5.28 -15.97
N GLN A 105 16.52 -5.25 -16.99
CA GLN A 105 16.80 -5.94 -18.25
C GLN A 105 17.49 -5.02 -19.24
#